data_9d41040721e241acb9d871c417454f00
#
_entry.id   9d41040721e241acb9d871c417454f00
#
_cell.length_a   1.000
_cell.length_b   1.000
_cell.length_c   1.000
_cell.angle_alpha   90.00
_cell.angle_beta   90.00
_cell.angle_gamma   90.00
#
_symmetry.space_group_name_H-M   'P 1'
#
loop_
_entity.id
_entity.type
_entity.pdbx_description
1 polymer ?
#
loop_
_entity_poly.entity_id
_entity_poly.type
_entity_poly.pdbx_seq_one_letter_code
_entity_poly.pdbx_strand_id
1 'polypeptide(L)'
;MQTYKDKAELIEEIKKRYLLYDQEFNGIKEDEKDLLQPGVDKTPSQNISYQLGWTHLLLQWEADEQKGIGVKTPTPEYKWNNLGGLYQSFYNEYRSHSLQQRRELLRNQVDEIINWIESLDDETLFTPGQRKWATTPAQWPVWKWIHINTVAPFKNFRTQLRKWKKEKGTE
;
A
#
# COMPACT_ATOMS: atom_id res chain seq x y z
N MET A 1 -3.20 15.20 9.33
CA MET A 1 -3.47 14.17 8.29
C MET A 1 -4.57 14.66 7.37
N GLN A 2 -4.42 14.35 6.09
CA GLN A 2 -5.45 14.64 5.09
C GLN A 2 -6.76 13.96 5.45
N THR A 3 -7.88 14.64 5.25
CA THR A 3 -9.22 14.12 5.50
C THR A 3 -10.05 14.17 4.23
N TYR A 4 -11.19 13.46 4.23
CA TYR A 4 -12.06 13.34 3.07
C TYR A 4 -13.49 13.66 3.49
N LYS A 5 -14.19 14.44 2.69
CA LYS A 5 -15.57 14.81 3.00
C LYS A 5 -16.55 13.68 2.69
N ASP A 6 -16.20 12.78 1.76
CA ASP A 6 -17.05 11.66 1.37
C ASP A 6 -16.23 10.56 0.70
N LYS A 7 -16.89 9.45 0.40
CA LYS A 7 -16.32 8.28 -0.26
C LYS A 7 -15.72 8.63 -1.62
N ALA A 8 -16.41 9.43 -2.41
CA ALA A 8 -15.96 9.80 -3.76
C ALA A 8 -14.63 10.54 -3.73
N GLU A 9 -14.45 11.44 -2.77
CA GLU A 9 -13.19 12.18 -2.62
C GLU A 9 -12.02 11.25 -2.27
N LEU A 10 -12.24 10.27 -1.40
CA LEU A 10 -11.23 9.28 -1.06
C LEU A 10 -10.84 8.45 -2.30
N ILE A 11 -11.82 7.97 -3.04
CA ILE A 11 -11.60 7.16 -4.26
C ILE A 11 -10.80 7.97 -5.29
N GLU A 12 -11.18 9.22 -5.53
CA GLU A 12 -10.49 10.09 -6.48
C GLU A 12 -9.02 10.30 -6.10
N GLU A 13 -8.76 10.52 -4.82
CA GLU A 13 -7.39 10.72 -4.35
C GLU A 13 -6.55 9.44 -4.47
N ILE A 14 -7.13 8.28 -4.17
CA ILE A 14 -6.44 7.00 -4.34
C ILE A 14 -6.05 6.81 -5.82
N LYS A 15 -7.00 6.99 -6.72
CA LYS A 15 -6.76 6.85 -8.17
C LYS A 15 -5.65 7.77 -8.66
N LYS A 16 -5.71 9.03 -8.24
CA LYS A 16 -4.73 10.04 -8.63
C LYS A 16 -3.33 9.69 -8.14
N ARG A 17 -3.20 9.37 -6.86
CA ARG A 17 -1.89 9.09 -6.26
C ARG A 17 -1.31 7.78 -6.77
N TYR A 18 -2.15 6.77 -6.96
CA TYR A 18 -1.72 5.52 -7.57
C TYR A 18 -1.17 5.73 -8.99
N LEU A 19 -1.91 6.48 -9.83
CA LEU A 19 -1.50 6.70 -11.21
C LEU A 19 -0.17 7.44 -11.30
N LEU A 20 -0.01 8.50 -10.49
CA LEU A 20 1.24 9.25 -10.43
C LEU A 20 2.40 8.38 -9.94
N TYR A 21 2.14 7.52 -8.98
CA TYR A 21 3.14 6.57 -8.47
C TYR A 21 3.52 5.56 -9.55
N ASP A 22 2.55 4.91 -10.17
CA ASP A 22 2.79 3.87 -11.17
C ASP A 22 3.58 4.42 -12.37
N GLN A 23 3.29 5.64 -12.80
CA GLN A 23 3.97 6.25 -13.95
C GLN A 23 5.48 6.41 -13.73
N GLU A 24 5.94 6.51 -12.48
CA GLU A 24 7.36 6.62 -12.19
C GLU A 24 8.15 5.38 -12.64
N PHE A 25 7.51 4.22 -12.72
CA PHE A 25 8.16 2.99 -13.17
C PHE A 25 8.40 2.97 -14.68
N ASN A 26 7.77 3.83 -15.46
CA ASN A 26 7.98 3.89 -16.91
C ASN A 26 9.44 4.17 -17.28
N GLY A 27 10.16 4.91 -16.43
CA GLY A 27 11.56 5.23 -16.66
C GLY A 27 12.55 4.27 -16.01
N ILE A 28 12.09 3.14 -15.47
CA ILE A 28 12.95 2.20 -14.75
C ILE A 28 13.06 0.90 -15.54
N LYS A 29 14.29 0.52 -15.88
CA LYS A 29 14.55 -0.70 -16.63
C LYS A 29 14.46 -1.93 -15.73
N GLU A 30 14.02 -3.04 -16.29
CA GLU A 30 13.90 -4.30 -15.56
C GLU A 30 15.22 -4.74 -14.94
N ASP A 31 16.33 -4.60 -15.66
CA ASP A 31 17.65 -5.01 -15.18
C ASP A 31 18.25 -4.09 -14.12
N GLU A 32 17.58 -2.96 -13.82
CA GLU A 32 18.00 -2.03 -12.77
C GLU A 32 17.07 -2.05 -11.55
N LYS A 33 16.08 -2.92 -11.54
CA LYS A 33 15.06 -2.92 -10.49
C LYS A 33 15.60 -3.22 -9.09
N ASP A 34 16.73 -3.92 -9.00
CA ASP A 34 17.36 -4.28 -7.72
C ASP A 34 18.58 -3.43 -7.41
N LEU A 35 18.80 -2.36 -8.17
CA LEU A 35 19.89 -1.43 -7.95
C LEU A 35 19.55 -0.44 -6.85
N LEU A 36 20.41 -0.31 -5.85
CA LEU A 36 20.27 0.68 -4.79
C LEU A 36 21.10 1.92 -5.13
N GLN A 37 20.48 3.10 -5.00
CA GLN A 37 21.17 4.38 -5.24
C GLN A 37 21.55 5.06 -3.92
N PRO A 38 22.65 5.84 -3.89
CA PRO A 38 23.02 6.60 -2.69
C PRO A 38 21.89 7.53 -2.24
N GLY A 39 21.63 7.57 -0.94
CA GLY A 39 20.61 8.44 -0.38
C GLY A 39 19.18 7.96 -0.55
N VAL A 40 19.00 6.79 -1.13
CA VAL A 40 17.68 6.13 -1.29
C VAL A 40 17.75 4.80 -0.55
N ASP A 41 16.80 4.53 0.32
CA ASP A 41 16.86 3.36 1.20
C ASP A 41 16.26 2.09 0.58
N LYS A 42 15.59 2.20 -0.58
CA LYS A 42 14.96 1.06 -1.24
C LYS A 42 15.28 1.01 -2.73
N THR A 43 15.45 -0.20 -3.23
CA THR A 43 15.46 -0.45 -4.67
C THR A 43 14.05 -0.27 -5.24
N PRO A 44 13.90 -0.10 -6.57
CA PRO A 44 12.57 -0.09 -7.17
C PRO A 44 11.74 -1.33 -6.84
N SER A 45 12.37 -2.52 -6.84
CA SER A 45 11.71 -3.77 -6.43
C SER A 45 11.16 -3.70 -5.02
N GLN A 46 11.98 -3.26 -4.06
CA GLN A 46 11.57 -3.14 -2.67
C GLN A 46 10.47 -2.10 -2.51
N ASN A 47 10.58 -0.99 -3.23
CA ASN A 47 9.61 0.11 -3.18
C ASN A 47 8.21 -0.38 -3.51
N ILE A 48 8.04 -1.08 -4.63
CA ILE A 48 6.71 -1.57 -5.05
C ILE A 48 6.27 -2.79 -4.24
N SER A 49 7.20 -3.66 -3.83
CA SER A 49 6.86 -4.83 -3.01
C SER A 49 6.33 -4.42 -1.64
N TYR A 50 6.81 -3.31 -1.09
CA TYR A 50 6.27 -2.71 0.14
C TYR A 50 4.78 -2.36 -0.04
N GLN A 51 4.42 -1.73 -1.15
CA GLN A 51 3.02 -1.39 -1.44
C GLN A 51 2.17 -2.65 -1.59
N LEU A 52 2.69 -3.64 -2.33
CA LEU A 52 2.00 -4.91 -2.53
C LEU A 52 1.73 -5.62 -1.20
N GLY A 53 2.71 -5.64 -0.32
CA GLY A 53 2.56 -6.27 0.98
C GLY A 53 1.45 -5.65 1.81
N TRP A 54 1.47 -4.32 1.97
CA TRP A 54 0.48 -3.64 2.80
C TRP A 54 -0.92 -3.64 2.19
N THR A 55 -1.05 -3.43 0.88
CA THR A 55 -2.38 -3.47 0.24
C THR A 55 -2.98 -4.87 0.30
N HIS A 56 -2.14 -5.91 0.16
CA HIS A 56 -2.58 -7.28 0.32
C HIS A 56 -3.09 -7.53 1.75
N LEU A 57 -2.33 -7.11 2.77
CA LEU A 57 -2.74 -7.30 4.17
C LEU A 57 -4.04 -6.58 4.48
N LEU A 58 -4.19 -5.34 4.02
CA LEU A 58 -5.41 -4.57 4.23
C LEU A 58 -6.64 -5.34 3.72
N LEU A 59 -6.55 -5.85 2.50
CA LEU A 59 -7.63 -6.65 1.90
C LEU A 59 -7.84 -7.97 2.64
N GLN A 60 -6.77 -8.59 3.10
CA GLN A 60 -6.83 -9.86 3.82
C GLN A 60 -7.50 -9.70 5.19
N TRP A 61 -7.16 -8.62 5.92
CA TRP A 61 -7.81 -8.35 7.21
C TRP A 61 -9.32 -8.26 7.04
N GLU A 62 -9.76 -7.53 6.03
CA GLU A 62 -11.20 -7.39 5.78
C GLU A 62 -11.84 -8.73 5.38
N ALA A 63 -11.22 -9.45 4.46
CA ALA A 63 -11.75 -10.73 3.99
C ALA A 63 -11.86 -11.74 5.14
N ASP A 64 -10.83 -11.82 6.00
CA ASP A 64 -10.82 -12.76 7.11
C ASP A 64 -11.88 -12.41 8.15
N GLU A 65 -12.02 -11.14 8.50
CA GLU A 65 -13.04 -10.73 9.47
C GLU A 65 -14.44 -11.00 8.95
N GLN A 66 -14.71 -10.78 7.67
CA GLN A 66 -16.00 -11.08 7.06
C GLN A 66 -16.32 -12.57 7.07
N LYS A 67 -15.31 -13.42 7.09
CA LYS A 67 -15.48 -14.89 7.21
C LYS A 67 -15.56 -15.38 8.66
N GLY A 68 -15.49 -14.47 9.64
CA GLY A 68 -15.48 -14.84 11.05
C GLY A 68 -14.15 -15.36 11.56
N ILE A 69 -13.08 -15.21 10.78
CA ILE A 69 -11.73 -15.59 11.20
C ILE A 69 -11.15 -14.46 12.06
N GLY A 70 -10.56 -14.81 13.21
CA GLY A 70 -9.90 -13.83 14.06
C GLY A 70 -8.68 -13.22 13.37
N VAL A 71 -8.58 -11.89 13.36
CA VAL A 71 -7.50 -11.17 12.69
C VAL A 71 -6.52 -10.63 13.72
N LYS A 72 -5.24 -10.95 13.54
CA LYS A 72 -4.13 -10.34 14.30
C LYS A 72 -3.33 -9.44 13.37
N THR A 73 -3.34 -8.15 13.64
CA THR A 73 -2.61 -7.18 12.82
C THR A 73 -1.23 -6.90 13.40
N PRO A 74 -0.21 -6.64 12.58
CA PRO A 74 -0.25 -6.73 11.12
C PRO A 74 -0.37 -8.16 10.61
N THR A 75 0.24 -9.15 11.26
CA THR A 75 0.10 -10.58 10.99
C THR A 75 0.27 -11.36 12.30
N PRO A 76 -0.10 -12.66 12.36
CA PRO A 76 0.19 -13.47 13.55
C PRO A 76 1.67 -13.55 13.92
N GLU A 77 2.56 -13.47 12.92
CA GLU A 77 4.01 -13.65 13.12
C GLU A 77 4.75 -12.35 13.45
N TYR A 78 4.18 -11.19 13.12
CA TYR A 78 4.86 -9.90 13.29
C TYR A 78 4.02 -8.94 14.12
N LYS A 79 4.70 -8.13 14.92
CA LYS A 79 4.06 -7.11 15.76
C LYS A 79 4.36 -5.72 15.23
N TRP A 80 3.49 -4.77 15.56
CA TRP A 80 3.61 -3.38 15.12
C TRP A 80 4.91 -2.71 15.57
N ASN A 81 5.51 -3.17 16.65
CA ASN A 81 6.79 -2.62 17.13
C ASN A 81 8.01 -3.31 16.54
N ASN A 82 7.83 -4.25 15.61
CA ASN A 82 8.94 -4.96 14.97
C ASN A 82 8.54 -5.32 13.52
N LEU A 83 8.60 -4.34 12.63
CA LEU A 83 8.15 -4.48 11.25
C LEU A 83 9.26 -4.89 10.27
N GLY A 84 10.53 -4.88 10.72
CA GLY A 84 11.65 -5.20 9.83
C GLY A 84 11.53 -6.58 9.18
N GLY A 85 11.16 -7.60 9.95
CA GLY A 85 10.94 -8.94 9.42
C GLY A 85 9.77 -9.01 8.45
N LEU A 86 8.70 -8.27 8.74
CA LEU A 86 7.56 -8.20 7.85
C LEU A 86 7.93 -7.60 6.50
N TYR A 87 8.70 -6.52 6.49
CA TYR A 87 9.16 -5.90 5.24
C TYR A 87 10.01 -6.87 4.43
N GLN A 88 10.91 -7.61 5.08
CA GLN A 88 11.68 -8.63 4.40
C GLN A 88 10.79 -9.72 3.80
N SER A 89 9.72 -10.10 4.50
CA SER A 89 8.77 -11.07 3.97
C SER A 89 8.07 -10.55 2.72
N PHE A 90 7.75 -9.26 2.66
CA PHE A 90 7.19 -8.64 1.46
C PHE A 90 8.18 -8.73 0.29
N TYR A 91 9.44 -8.40 0.53
CA TYR A 91 10.46 -8.43 -0.52
C TYR A 91 10.67 -9.86 -1.04
N ASN A 92 10.67 -10.84 -0.15
CA ASN A 92 10.84 -12.24 -0.50
C ASN A 92 9.65 -12.79 -1.28
N GLU A 93 8.43 -12.39 -0.92
CA GLU A 93 7.19 -12.85 -1.54
C GLU A 93 7.18 -12.53 -3.05
N TYR A 94 7.65 -11.35 -3.42
CA TYR A 94 7.60 -10.89 -4.82
C TYR A 94 8.94 -10.97 -5.53
N ARG A 95 9.95 -11.63 -4.93
CA ARG A 95 11.32 -11.65 -5.43
C ARG A 95 11.44 -12.15 -6.88
N SER A 96 10.65 -13.15 -7.25
CA SER A 96 10.70 -13.75 -8.60
C SER A 96 9.88 -12.99 -9.65
N HIS A 97 9.19 -11.92 -9.25
CA HIS A 97 8.33 -11.17 -10.15
C HIS A 97 9.11 -10.07 -10.86
N SER A 98 8.79 -9.83 -12.14
CA SER A 98 9.30 -8.67 -12.86
C SER A 98 8.65 -7.39 -12.34
N LEU A 99 9.22 -6.22 -12.69
CA LEU A 99 8.57 -4.95 -12.39
C LEU A 99 7.17 -4.89 -13.01
N GLN A 100 7.03 -5.33 -14.26
CA GLN A 100 5.74 -5.31 -14.93
C GLN A 100 4.71 -6.18 -14.22
N GLN A 101 5.09 -7.37 -13.78
CA GLN A 101 4.21 -8.25 -13.02
C GLN A 101 3.79 -7.61 -11.69
N ARG A 102 4.73 -6.97 -10.98
CA ARG A 102 4.42 -6.27 -9.72
C ARG A 102 3.48 -5.09 -9.95
N ARG A 103 3.67 -4.34 -11.04
CA ARG A 103 2.78 -3.24 -11.40
C ARG A 103 1.36 -3.74 -11.66
N GLU A 104 1.23 -4.84 -12.38
CA GLU A 104 -0.09 -5.45 -12.66
C GLU A 104 -0.77 -5.92 -11.38
N LEU A 105 -0.03 -6.58 -10.49
CA LEU A 105 -0.55 -7.02 -9.20
C LEU A 105 -1.02 -5.83 -8.36
N LEU A 106 -0.23 -4.76 -8.31
CA LEU A 106 -0.61 -3.58 -7.52
C LEU A 106 -1.85 -2.91 -8.10
N ARG A 107 -1.95 -2.79 -9.42
CA ARG A 107 -3.15 -2.25 -10.07
C ARG A 107 -4.38 -3.05 -9.68
N ASN A 108 -4.28 -4.38 -9.71
CA ASN A 108 -5.40 -5.23 -9.33
C ASN A 108 -5.79 -5.04 -7.87
N GLN A 109 -4.81 -4.91 -6.97
CA GLN A 109 -5.09 -4.68 -5.55
C GLN A 109 -5.73 -3.32 -5.31
N VAL A 110 -5.27 -2.28 -6.01
CA VAL A 110 -5.88 -0.94 -5.92
C VAL A 110 -7.32 -0.98 -6.42
N ASP A 111 -7.58 -1.67 -7.53
CA ASP A 111 -8.94 -1.84 -8.05
C ASP A 111 -9.83 -2.56 -7.03
N GLU A 112 -9.32 -3.60 -6.38
CA GLU A 112 -10.06 -4.31 -5.33
C GLU A 112 -10.36 -3.39 -4.13
N ILE A 113 -9.40 -2.57 -3.72
CA ILE A 113 -9.61 -1.61 -2.64
C ILE A 113 -10.70 -0.61 -3.02
N ILE A 114 -10.67 -0.09 -4.24
CA ILE A 114 -11.68 0.86 -4.72
C ILE A 114 -13.06 0.20 -4.75
N ASN A 115 -13.16 -1.01 -5.27
CA ASN A 115 -14.42 -1.75 -5.29
C ASN A 115 -14.93 -2.00 -3.87
N TRP A 116 -14.04 -2.31 -2.94
CA TRP A 116 -14.40 -2.48 -1.54
C TRP A 116 -14.96 -1.18 -0.96
N ILE A 117 -14.27 -0.05 -1.17
CA ILE A 117 -14.74 1.26 -0.68
C ILE A 117 -16.14 1.56 -1.24
N GLU A 118 -16.35 1.31 -2.52
CA GLU A 118 -17.65 1.55 -3.15
C GLU A 118 -18.76 0.71 -2.52
N SER A 119 -18.44 -0.48 -2.03
CA SER A 119 -19.40 -1.37 -1.37
C SER A 119 -19.76 -0.97 0.05
N LEU A 120 -18.96 -0.10 0.69
CA LEU A 120 -19.17 0.31 2.07
C LEU A 120 -20.09 1.52 2.13
N ASP A 121 -20.93 1.58 3.17
CA ASP A 121 -21.67 2.80 3.47
C ASP A 121 -20.77 3.80 4.21
N ASP A 122 -21.23 5.04 4.31
CA ASP A 122 -20.45 6.11 4.94
C ASP A 122 -20.19 5.82 6.41
N GLU A 123 -21.14 5.23 7.13
CA GLU A 123 -20.96 4.88 8.54
C GLU A 123 -19.81 3.90 8.70
N THR A 124 -19.80 2.83 7.90
CA THR A 124 -18.73 1.82 7.97
C THR A 124 -17.37 2.42 7.65
N LEU A 125 -17.32 3.31 6.68
CA LEU A 125 -16.06 3.89 6.20
C LEU A 125 -15.51 4.96 7.15
N PHE A 126 -16.38 5.83 7.69
CA PHE A 126 -15.95 7.03 8.41
C PHE A 126 -16.15 7.00 9.92
N THR A 127 -16.92 6.08 10.46
CA THR A 127 -17.16 6.00 11.90
C THR A 127 -16.22 4.97 12.55
N PRO A 128 -15.52 5.32 13.65
CA PRO A 128 -14.69 4.34 14.37
C PRO A 128 -15.51 3.15 14.88
N GLY A 129 -14.85 2.01 15.08
CA GLY A 129 -15.45 0.85 15.71
C GLY A 129 -16.24 -0.09 14.78
N GLN A 130 -16.19 0.12 13.49
CA GLN A 130 -16.97 -0.66 12.53
C GLN A 130 -16.31 -2.00 12.16
N ARG A 131 -15.00 -2.15 12.39
CA ARG A 131 -14.25 -3.38 12.12
C ARG A 131 -13.31 -3.65 13.29
N LYS A 132 -13.28 -4.89 13.74
CA LYS A 132 -12.37 -5.30 14.84
C LYS A 132 -10.92 -5.12 14.44
N TRP A 133 -10.58 -5.51 13.21
CA TRP A 133 -9.19 -5.39 12.74
C TRP A 133 -8.71 -3.93 12.72
N ALA A 134 -9.60 -2.97 12.53
CA ALA A 134 -9.28 -1.55 12.49
C ALA A 134 -9.33 -0.89 13.87
N THR A 135 -9.99 -1.51 14.85
CA THR A 135 -10.19 -0.96 16.18
C THR A 135 -8.99 -1.28 17.05
N THR A 136 -8.02 -0.38 17.07
CA THR A 136 -6.84 -0.42 17.92
C THR A 136 -7.05 0.54 19.09
N PRO A 137 -6.11 0.65 20.03
CA PRO A 137 -6.19 1.69 21.08
C PRO A 137 -6.40 3.10 20.52
N ALA A 138 -5.94 3.38 19.29
CA ALA A 138 -6.16 4.66 18.63
C ALA A 138 -7.58 4.82 18.06
N GLN A 139 -8.34 3.74 17.95
CA GLN A 139 -9.72 3.71 17.45
C GLN A 139 -9.88 4.38 16.08
N TRP A 140 -9.02 4.01 15.15
CA TRP A 140 -9.06 4.61 13.81
C TRP A 140 -10.25 4.07 13.00
N PRO A 141 -10.96 4.94 12.27
CA PRO A 141 -11.96 4.48 11.30
C PRO A 141 -11.29 3.77 10.12
N VAL A 142 -12.07 3.01 9.39
CA VAL A 142 -11.58 2.22 8.25
C VAL A 142 -10.90 3.11 7.20
N TRP A 143 -11.46 4.29 6.90
CA TRP A 143 -10.88 5.18 5.89
C TRP A 143 -9.44 5.57 6.20
N LYS A 144 -9.11 5.70 7.47
CA LYS A 144 -7.76 6.10 7.89
C LYS A 144 -6.74 5.01 7.60
N TRP A 145 -7.13 3.74 7.85
CA TRP A 145 -6.31 2.60 7.47
C TRP A 145 -6.10 2.51 5.96
N ILE A 146 -7.15 2.77 5.19
CA ILE A 146 -7.06 2.79 3.73
C ILE A 146 -6.11 3.90 3.28
N HIS A 147 -6.24 5.11 3.83
CA HIS A 147 -5.39 6.25 3.50
C HIS A 147 -3.91 5.96 3.76
N ILE A 148 -3.57 5.44 4.94
CA ILE A 148 -2.16 5.18 5.30
C ILE A 148 -1.55 4.01 4.53
N ASN A 149 -2.35 3.20 3.88
CA ASN A 149 -1.88 2.08 3.06
C ASN A 149 -1.97 2.35 1.55
N THR A 150 -2.51 3.47 1.14
CA THR A 150 -2.64 3.86 -0.27
C THR A 150 -2.10 5.28 -0.52
N VAL A 151 -2.88 6.30 -0.26
CA VAL A 151 -2.55 7.69 -0.61
C VAL A 151 -1.21 8.12 -0.01
N ALA A 152 -1.02 7.94 1.29
CA ALA A 152 0.19 8.40 1.97
C ALA A 152 1.45 7.71 1.42
N PRO A 153 1.52 6.36 1.36
CA PRO A 153 2.71 5.71 0.80
C PRO A 153 2.88 5.95 -0.69
N PHE A 154 1.83 6.03 -1.49
CA PHE A 154 1.99 6.35 -2.92
C PHE A 154 2.68 7.70 -3.11
N LYS A 155 2.34 8.71 -2.30
CA LYS A 155 3.00 10.01 -2.34
C LYS A 155 4.47 9.93 -1.91
N ASN A 156 4.73 9.30 -0.76
CA ASN A 156 6.07 9.21 -0.19
C ASN A 156 7.01 8.38 -1.05
N PHE A 157 6.55 7.24 -1.51
CA PHE A 157 7.38 6.32 -2.29
C PHE A 157 7.55 6.78 -3.73
N ARG A 158 6.61 7.55 -4.25
CA ARG A 158 6.83 8.26 -5.51
C ARG A 158 8.03 9.20 -5.42
N THR A 159 8.12 9.97 -4.34
CA THR A 159 9.26 10.86 -4.09
C THR A 159 10.58 10.07 -4.06
N GLN A 160 10.58 8.90 -3.42
CA GLN A 160 11.75 8.02 -3.37
C GLN A 160 12.15 7.52 -4.77
N LEU A 161 11.17 7.11 -5.59
CA LEU A 161 11.44 6.67 -6.96
C LEU A 161 12.03 7.80 -7.81
N ARG A 162 11.50 9.00 -7.67
CA ARG A 162 12.02 10.17 -8.38
C ARG A 162 13.46 10.47 -7.97
N LYS A 163 13.77 10.37 -6.68
CA LYS A 163 15.12 10.53 -6.18
C LYS A 163 16.05 9.46 -6.73
N TRP A 164 15.58 8.20 -6.74
CA TRP A 164 16.35 7.08 -7.30
C TRP A 164 16.70 7.34 -8.78
N LYS A 165 15.72 7.80 -9.59
CA LYS A 165 15.94 8.11 -11.00
C LYS A 165 16.90 9.28 -11.19
N LYS A 166 16.82 10.30 -10.36
CA LYS A 166 17.72 11.45 -10.41
C LYS A 166 19.16 11.02 -10.12
N GLU A 167 19.38 10.21 -9.09
CA GLU A 167 20.71 9.70 -8.76
C GLU A 167 21.25 8.79 -9.87
N LYS A 168 20.37 8.10 -10.57
CA LYS A 168 20.73 7.26 -11.70
C LYS A 168 21.00 8.07 -12.98
N GLY A 169 20.61 9.35 -12.99
CA GLY A 169 20.69 10.16 -14.21
C GLY A 169 19.52 9.92 -15.18
N THR A 170 18.46 9.29 -14.71
CA THR A 170 17.24 8.98 -15.46
C THR A 170 16.10 9.86 -14.97
N GLU A 171 15.58 10.71 -15.81
CA GLU A 171 14.48 11.61 -15.44
C GLU A 171 13.26 11.45 -16.35
#